data_5ba6b4b48391e86b34ff9e7e12eba065
#
_entry.id   5ba6b4b48391e86b34ff9e7e12eba065
#
_cell.length_a   1.000
_cell.length_b   1.000
_cell.length_c   1.000
_cell.angle_alpha   90.00
_cell.angle_beta   90.00
_cell.angle_gamma   90.00
#
_symmetry.space_group_name_H-M   'P 1'
#
loop_
_entity.id
_entity.type
_entity.pdbx_description
1 polymer ?
#
loop_
_entity_poly.entity_id
_entity_poly.type
_entity_poly.pdbx_seq_one_letter_code
_entity_poly.pdbx_strand_id
1 'polypeptide(L)'
;LIMDQEKVIVIDFGGQYNQLVARRVRECNVYCEIYSYKTDLAQIKAMNPKGIILTGGPNSCYEDGAPTCTKELFELGVPVLGLCYGAQLMQHVLGGKVEKAPVREYGKTETFVDKSSALFSDVSEKTIVWMSHFDYISQIAPGFKIVAHTADCPVAAAECTEKNLYAIQFHPEVLHTQEGTKMLHNFVRGVCGCAGTWKMDAFVENTIKEIREKVGSGKVLLALSGGVDSSVAAGLLSRAIGKQLTCVFVDHGLLRKDEGDEVESVFGPEGQFDLNFIRVNAQERYYSKLAGVTEPEAKRKIIGEEFIRVFEEEAKKIGAVDFLAQGTIYPDVVESGLGGESAVIKSHHNVGGLPDFVDFKEIIEPLRNLFKDEVRKAGLELGIPEHLVFRQPFPGPGLGIRIIGEVTADKVRIVQDADFIYRSEVDKAVAEYKKANGKVPAWMPNQYFAALTNMRSVGVMGDERTYDYAVALRAVNTIDFMTAESAEIPFEVLQTVMSRIINEVRGVNRVFYDLTSKPPGTIEFE
;
A
#
# COMPACT_ATOMS: atom_id res chain seq x y z
N LEU A 1 -5.57 -23.94 0.39
CA LEU A 1 -6.85 -23.22 0.35
C LEU A 1 -6.85 -22.07 -0.67
N ILE A 2 -5.74 -21.34 -0.85
CA ILE A 2 -5.57 -20.40 -1.98
C ILE A 2 -5.44 -21.17 -3.31
N MET A 3 -4.98 -22.41 -3.29
CA MET A 3 -4.88 -23.25 -4.50
C MET A 3 -6.25 -23.59 -5.10
N ASP A 4 -7.31 -23.64 -4.28
CA ASP A 4 -8.67 -23.92 -4.73
C ASP A 4 -9.50 -22.65 -4.99
N GLN A 5 -8.91 -21.47 -4.74
CA GLN A 5 -9.56 -20.18 -4.97
C GLN A 5 -9.61 -19.86 -6.47
N GLU A 6 -10.78 -19.44 -6.98
CA GLU A 6 -10.83 -18.87 -8.33
C GLU A 6 -9.92 -17.66 -8.41
N LYS A 7 -9.14 -17.55 -9.47
CA LYS A 7 -8.15 -16.49 -9.60
C LYS A 7 -8.06 -15.94 -11.00
N VAL A 8 -7.73 -14.66 -11.07
CA VAL A 8 -7.30 -13.97 -12.28
C VAL A 8 -5.81 -13.67 -12.13
N ILE A 9 -5.06 -13.86 -13.20
CA ILE A 9 -3.62 -13.61 -13.22
C ILE A 9 -3.36 -12.33 -14.00
N VAL A 10 -2.54 -11.46 -13.44
CA VAL A 10 -2.03 -10.26 -14.09
C VAL A 10 -0.59 -10.52 -14.51
N ILE A 11 -0.29 -10.33 -15.80
CA ILE A 11 1.05 -10.44 -16.35
C ILE A 11 1.64 -9.04 -16.47
N ASP A 12 2.76 -8.81 -15.79
CA ASP A 12 3.45 -7.52 -15.72
C ASP A 12 4.47 -7.40 -16.85
N PHE A 13 4.30 -6.36 -17.68
CA PHE A 13 5.20 -5.98 -18.76
C PHE A 13 6.04 -4.73 -18.43
N GLY A 14 6.17 -4.37 -17.16
CA GLY A 14 6.98 -3.25 -16.70
C GLY A 14 6.23 -1.93 -16.58
N GLY A 15 4.91 -1.94 -16.68
CA GLY A 15 4.07 -0.75 -16.52
C GLY A 15 3.97 -0.27 -15.08
N GLN A 16 3.55 0.98 -14.90
CA GLN A 16 3.42 1.61 -13.59
C GLN A 16 2.21 1.11 -12.78
N TYR A 17 1.19 0.57 -13.45
CA TYR A 17 -0.13 0.31 -12.85
C TYR A 17 -0.45 -1.18 -12.66
N ASN A 18 0.54 -2.07 -12.70
CA ASN A 18 0.33 -3.51 -12.54
C ASN A 18 -0.34 -3.86 -11.20
N GLN A 19 0.12 -3.28 -10.11
CA GLN A 19 -0.49 -3.47 -8.79
C GLN A 19 -1.89 -2.87 -8.71
N LEU A 20 -2.11 -1.73 -9.36
CA LEU A 20 -3.43 -1.10 -9.40
C LEU A 20 -4.44 -1.98 -10.16
N VAL A 21 -4.03 -2.59 -11.28
CA VAL A 21 -4.86 -3.55 -12.02
C VAL A 21 -5.27 -4.72 -11.10
N ALA A 22 -4.31 -5.32 -10.40
CA ALA A 22 -4.59 -6.42 -9.47
C ALA A 22 -5.54 -6.00 -8.33
N ARG A 23 -5.38 -4.81 -7.78
CA ARG A 23 -6.28 -4.26 -6.76
C ARG A 23 -7.70 -4.09 -7.30
N ARG A 24 -7.86 -3.61 -8.52
CA ARG A 24 -9.18 -3.47 -9.17
C ARG A 24 -9.87 -4.82 -9.35
N VAL A 25 -9.12 -5.86 -9.72
CA VAL A 25 -9.65 -7.22 -9.78
C VAL A 25 -10.13 -7.69 -8.39
N ARG A 26 -9.34 -7.44 -7.36
CA ARG A 26 -9.70 -7.76 -5.95
C ARG A 26 -10.96 -7.03 -5.48
N GLU A 27 -11.17 -5.81 -5.92
CA GLU A 27 -12.40 -5.05 -5.66
C GLU A 27 -13.64 -5.70 -6.26
N CYS A 28 -13.48 -6.56 -7.27
CA CYS A 28 -14.55 -7.40 -7.81
C CYS A 28 -14.80 -8.67 -6.97
N ASN A 29 -14.21 -8.79 -5.81
CA ASN A 29 -14.23 -9.98 -4.94
C ASN A 29 -13.64 -11.24 -5.61
N VAL A 30 -12.58 -11.05 -6.39
CA VAL A 30 -11.85 -12.14 -7.06
C VAL A 30 -10.38 -12.07 -6.69
N TYR A 31 -9.83 -13.20 -6.28
CA TYR A 31 -8.41 -13.30 -5.94
C TYR A 31 -7.55 -13.11 -7.20
N CYS A 32 -6.47 -12.35 -7.05
CA CYS A 32 -5.60 -11.99 -8.16
C CYS A 32 -4.15 -12.01 -7.74
N GLU A 33 -3.28 -12.56 -8.58
CA GLU A 33 -1.83 -12.56 -8.41
C GLU A 33 -1.17 -11.92 -9.63
N ILE A 34 0.01 -11.31 -9.40
CA ILE A 34 0.82 -10.67 -10.43
C ILE A 34 2.04 -11.55 -10.71
N TYR A 35 2.33 -11.78 -12.00
CA TYR A 35 3.50 -12.52 -12.45
C TYR A 35 4.24 -11.75 -13.53
N SER A 36 5.57 -11.90 -13.56
CA SER A 36 6.39 -11.34 -14.63
C SER A 36 6.03 -11.95 -15.99
N TYR A 37 6.19 -11.17 -17.06
CA TYR A 37 6.05 -11.66 -18.44
C TYR A 37 7.02 -12.81 -18.76
N LYS A 38 8.10 -12.97 -17.98
CA LYS A 38 9.07 -14.09 -18.11
C LYS A 38 8.59 -15.39 -17.50
N THR A 39 7.45 -15.38 -16.83
CA THR A 39 6.88 -16.60 -16.23
C THR A 39 6.57 -17.64 -17.28
N ASP A 40 6.98 -18.88 -17.04
CA ASP A 40 6.77 -19.99 -17.95
C ASP A 40 5.26 -20.25 -18.16
N LEU A 41 4.87 -20.44 -19.40
CA LEU A 41 3.49 -20.74 -19.79
C LEU A 41 2.95 -22.00 -19.09
N ALA A 42 3.78 -23.02 -18.89
CA ALA A 42 3.41 -24.23 -18.16
C ALA A 42 3.00 -23.93 -16.71
N GLN A 43 3.70 -22.99 -16.08
CA GLN A 43 3.38 -22.54 -14.72
C GLN A 43 2.04 -21.79 -14.68
N ILE A 44 1.80 -20.91 -15.65
CA ILE A 44 0.52 -20.19 -15.78
C ILE A 44 -0.63 -21.18 -15.97
N LYS A 45 -0.46 -22.14 -16.85
CA LYS A 45 -1.45 -23.18 -17.12
C LYS A 45 -1.74 -24.04 -15.88
N ALA A 46 -0.71 -24.38 -15.11
CA ALA A 46 -0.84 -25.18 -13.89
C ALA A 46 -1.66 -24.46 -12.79
N MET A 47 -1.66 -23.12 -12.79
CA MET A 47 -2.45 -22.32 -11.85
C MET A 47 -3.95 -22.32 -12.16
N ASN A 48 -4.35 -22.81 -13.33
CA ASN A 48 -5.73 -22.88 -13.78
C ASN A 48 -6.50 -21.54 -13.60
N PRO A 49 -6.02 -20.42 -14.16
CA PRO A 49 -6.66 -19.11 -13.97
C PRO A 49 -8.01 -19.05 -14.67
N LYS A 50 -8.93 -18.29 -14.10
CA LYS A 50 -10.23 -17.96 -14.72
C LYS A 50 -10.12 -16.88 -15.79
N GLY A 51 -9.09 -16.07 -15.72
CA GLY A 51 -8.78 -15.01 -16.67
C GLY A 51 -7.34 -14.56 -16.55
N ILE A 52 -6.85 -13.90 -17.60
CA ILE A 52 -5.51 -13.33 -17.65
C ILE A 52 -5.63 -11.87 -18.11
N ILE A 53 -4.93 -10.96 -17.41
CA ILE A 53 -4.85 -9.56 -17.81
C ILE A 53 -3.39 -9.24 -18.12
N LEU A 54 -3.13 -8.69 -19.31
CA LEU A 54 -1.82 -8.21 -19.73
C LEU A 54 -1.76 -6.71 -19.49
N THR A 55 -0.78 -6.27 -18.69
CA THR A 55 -0.67 -4.86 -18.29
C THR A 55 -0.04 -3.98 -19.37
N GLY A 56 0.00 -2.68 -19.12
CA GLY A 56 0.80 -1.73 -19.86
C GLY A 56 2.31 -1.94 -19.68
N GLY A 57 3.09 -1.26 -20.47
CA GLY A 57 4.55 -1.29 -20.42
C GLY A 57 5.15 -0.07 -21.12
N PRO A 58 6.43 0.25 -20.84
CA PRO A 58 7.08 1.44 -21.35
C PRO A 58 7.62 1.30 -22.78
N ASN A 59 7.66 0.08 -23.33
CA ASN A 59 8.30 -0.24 -24.60
C ASN A 59 7.31 -0.21 -25.77
N SER A 60 7.85 -0.22 -27.01
CA SER A 60 7.09 -0.56 -28.19
C SER A 60 7.16 -2.06 -28.44
N CYS A 61 6.01 -2.71 -28.64
CA CYS A 61 5.93 -4.19 -28.72
C CYS A 61 6.64 -4.79 -29.94
N TYR A 62 6.93 -3.98 -30.95
CA TYR A 62 7.65 -4.39 -32.18
C TYR A 62 9.16 -4.17 -32.10
N GLU A 63 9.69 -3.61 -31.02
CA GLU A 63 11.13 -3.42 -30.82
C GLU A 63 11.81 -4.72 -30.41
N ASP A 64 13.06 -4.89 -30.88
CA ASP A 64 13.87 -6.03 -30.49
C ASP A 64 14.16 -6.00 -28.99
N GLY A 65 13.93 -7.14 -28.34
CA GLY A 65 14.14 -7.29 -26.89
C GLY A 65 13.02 -6.71 -26.03
N ALA A 66 11.94 -6.19 -26.61
CA ALA A 66 10.77 -5.75 -25.85
C ALA A 66 10.12 -6.93 -25.11
N PRO A 67 9.55 -6.69 -23.92
CA PRO A 67 8.78 -7.71 -23.20
C PRO A 67 7.70 -8.30 -24.09
N THR A 68 7.65 -9.63 -24.18
CA THR A 68 6.74 -10.33 -25.09
C THR A 68 6.15 -11.57 -24.43
N CYS A 69 5.17 -12.17 -25.10
CA CYS A 69 4.61 -13.45 -24.77
C CYS A 69 4.48 -14.31 -26.04
N THR A 70 4.28 -15.60 -25.84
CA THR A 70 4.08 -16.53 -26.97
C THR A 70 2.61 -16.54 -27.40
N LYS A 71 2.37 -16.90 -28.66
CA LYS A 71 1.02 -17.05 -29.23
C LYS A 71 0.17 -18.04 -28.45
N GLU A 72 0.79 -19.07 -27.90
CA GLU A 72 0.15 -20.14 -27.13
C GLU A 72 -0.56 -19.61 -25.88
N LEU A 73 -0.15 -18.46 -25.33
CA LEU A 73 -0.86 -17.81 -24.22
C LEU A 73 -2.32 -17.53 -24.58
N PHE A 74 -2.55 -17.08 -25.81
CA PHE A 74 -3.90 -16.76 -26.32
C PHE A 74 -4.69 -18.00 -26.78
N GLU A 75 -4.08 -19.15 -26.77
CA GLU A 75 -4.66 -20.45 -27.19
C GLU A 75 -5.00 -21.35 -25.97
N LEU A 76 -4.79 -20.87 -24.74
CA LEU A 76 -5.10 -21.62 -23.52
C LEU A 76 -6.60 -21.87 -23.29
N GLY A 77 -7.46 -21.16 -24.02
CA GLY A 77 -8.91 -21.21 -23.79
C GLY A 77 -9.38 -20.38 -22.59
N VAL A 78 -8.49 -19.63 -21.98
CA VAL A 78 -8.77 -18.74 -20.85
C VAL A 78 -9.02 -17.33 -21.41
N PRO A 79 -10.06 -16.61 -20.93
CA PRO A 79 -10.25 -15.19 -21.33
C PRO A 79 -9.01 -14.36 -21.04
N VAL A 80 -8.59 -13.56 -22.04
CA VAL A 80 -7.43 -12.65 -21.91
C VAL A 80 -7.86 -11.23 -22.23
N LEU A 81 -7.51 -10.29 -21.36
CA LEU A 81 -7.67 -8.85 -21.54
C LEU A 81 -6.30 -8.19 -21.60
N GLY A 82 -5.99 -7.56 -22.73
CA GLY A 82 -4.79 -6.73 -22.86
C GLY A 82 -5.11 -5.27 -22.61
N LEU A 83 -4.29 -4.59 -21.81
CA LEU A 83 -4.40 -3.17 -21.49
C LEU A 83 -3.20 -2.41 -22.03
N CYS A 84 -3.42 -1.36 -22.81
CA CYS A 84 -2.40 -0.48 -23.39
C CYS A 84 -1.32 -1.29 -24.14
N TYR A 85 -0.11 -1.41 -23.60
CA TYR A 85 0.94 -2.27 -24.15
C TYR A 85 0.47 -3.71 -24.36
N GLY A 86 -0.25 -4.27 -23.39
CA GLY A 86 -0.80 -5.64 -23.47
C GLY A 86 -1.80 -5.80 -24.60
N ALA A 87 -2.59 -4.78 -24.90
CA ALA A 87 -3.50 -4.78 -26.05
C ALA A 87 -2.73 -4.75 -27.37
N GLN A 88 -1.73 -3.91 -27.47
CA GLN A 88 -0.86 -3.80 -28.65
C GLN A 88 -0.10 -5.11 -28.88
N LEU A 89 0.47 -5.69 -27.83
CA LEU A 89 1.20 -6.96 -27.91
C LEU A 89 0.29 -8.10 -28.39
N MET A 90 -0.93 -8.19 -27.88
CA MET A 90 -1.93 -9.18 -28.31
C MET A 90 -2.18 -9.06 -29.83
N GLN A 91 -2.41 -7.85 -30.32
CA GLN A 91 -2.65 -7.61 -31.74
C GLN A 91 -1.41 -7.94 -32.58
N HIS A 92 -0.23 -7.52 -32.13
CA HIS A 92 1.03 -7.78 -32.82
C HIS A 92 1.33 -9.29 -32.94
N VAL A 93 1.19 -10.03 -31.86
CA VAL A 93 1.43 -11.50 -31.84
C VAL A 93 0.43 -12.27 -32.69
N LEU A 94 -0.81 -11.80 -32.76
CA LEU A 94 -1.89 -12.49 -33.48
C LEU A 94 -2.07 -12.03 -34.95
N GLY A 95 -1.14 -11.23 -35.48
CA GLY A 95 -1.09 -10.88 -36.89
C GLY A 95 -1.71 -9.52 -37.24
N GLY A 96 -2.02 -8.71 -36.25
CA GLY A 96 -2.36 -7.30 -36.43
C GLY A 96 -1.11 -6.44 -36.60
N LYS A 97 -1.29 -5.14 -36.71
CA LYS A 97 -0.19 -4.19 -36.91
C LYS A 97 -0.24 -3.07 -35.87
N VAL A 98 0.89 -2.79 -35.25
CA VAL A 98 1.10 -1.71 -34.29
C VAL A 98 2.19 -0.79 -34.84
N GLU A 99 1.92 0.51 -34.85
CA GLU A 99 2.80 1.52 -35.41
C GLU A 99 2.87 2.75 -34.51
N LYS A 100 3.87 3.58 -34.73
CA LYS A 100 3.97 4.87 -34.07
C LYS A 100 2.81 5.76 -34.47
N ALA A 101 2.06 6.29 -33.52
CA ALA A 101 0.92 7.13 -33.79
C ALA A 101 1.32 8.47 -34.39
N PRO A 102 0.59 8.96 -35.43
CA PRO A 102 0.81 10.29 -35.98
C PRO A 102 0.48 11.40 -34.97
N VAL A 103 -0.47 11.15 -34.07
CA VAL A 103 -0.84 12.04 -32.96
C VAL A 103 -0.77 11.25 -31.67
N ARG A 104 -0.05 11.80 -30.70
CA ARG A 104 0.02 11.22 -29.34
C ARG A 104 -1.28 11.50 -28.61
N GLU A 105 -1.85 10.50 -27.98
CA GLU A 105 -2.94 10.68 -27.02
C GLU A 105 -2.40 10.55 -25.60
N TYR A 106 -2.53 11.64 -24.86
CA TYR A 106 -2.18 11.67 -23.43
C TYR A 106 -3.22 12.47 -22.67
N GLY A 107 -3.81 11.85 -21.66
CA GLY A 107 -4.79 12.47 -20.80
C GLY A 107 -6.21 11.96 -20.98
N LYS A 108 -7.16 12.75 -20.52
CA LYS A 108 -8.59 12.44 -20.60
C LYS A 108 -9.08 12.56 -22.03
N THR A 109 -9.61 11.48 -22.57
CA THR A 109 -10.04 11.38 -23.96
C THR A 109 -11.46 10.87 -24.05
N GLU A 110 -12.29 11.59 -24.84
CA GLU A 110 -13.64 11.16 -25.16
C GLU A 110 -13.61 9.93 -26.07
N THR A 111 -14.32 8.89 -25.67
CA THR A 111 -14.29 7.58 -26.32
C THR A 111 -15.70 7.09 -26.58
N PHE A 112 -15.92 6.55 -27.76
CA PHE A 112 -17.17 5.93 -28.18
C PHE A 112 -17.05 4.42 -28.09
N VAL A 113 -17.98 3.79 -27.38
CA VAL A 113 -17.98 2.33 -27.16
C VAL A 113 -19.19 1.67 -27.79
N ASP A 114 -18.98 0.46 -28.30
CA ASP A 114 -20.06 -0.41 -28.78
C ASP A 114 -20.67 -1.14 -27.57
N LYS A 115 -21.86 -0.76 -27.19
CA LYS A 115 -22.58 -1.32 -26.04
C LYS A 115 -22.96 -2.79 -26.19
N SER A 116 -22.87 -3.35 -27.40
CA SER A 116 -23.09 -4.78 -27.64
C SER A 116 -21.92 -5.65 -27.15
N SER A 117 -20.74 -5.05 -26.93
CA SER A 117 -19.61 -5.76 -26.33
C SER A 117 -19.88 -6.05 -24.86
N ALA A 118 -19.54 -7.27 -24.43
CA ALA A 118 -19.63 -7.67 -23.03
C ALA A 118 -18.81 -6.77 -22.10
N LEU A 119 -17.68 -6.23 -22.55
CA LEU A 119 -16.84 -5.29 -21.78
C LEU A 119 -17.57 -3.99 -21.45
N PHE A 120 -18.45 -3.55 -22.32
CA PHE A 120 -19.13 -2.26 -22.21
C PHE A 120 -20.60 -2.38 -21.82
N SER A 121 -20.99 -3.51 -21.27
CA SER A 121 -22.31 -3.69 -20.67
C SER A 121 -22.51 -2.64 -19.57
N ASP A 122 -23.62 -1.93 -19.63
CA ASP A 122 -23.96 -0.83 -18.70
C ASP A 122 -22.96 0.33 -18.66
N VAL A 123 -22.12 0.45 -19.66
CA VAL A 123 -21.22 1.59 -19.89
C VAL A 123 -21.90 2.58 -20.83
N SER A 124 -21.73 3.88 -20.61
CA SER A 124 -22.26 4.93 -21.50
C SER A 124 -21.64 4.83 -22.88
N GLU A 125 -22.43 5.00 -23.93
CA GLU A 125 -21.96 4.96 -25.32
C GLU A 125 -20.80 5.91 -25.57
N LYS A 126 -20.80 7.05 -24.88
CA LYS A 126 -19.76 8.07 -24.89
C LYS A 126 -19.25 8.25 -23.48
N THR A 127 -17.97 7.97 -23.25
CA THR A 127 -17.35 8.02 -21.94
C THR A 127 -15.95 8.61 -22.00
N ILE A 128 -15.43 9.06 -20.87
CA ILE A 128 -14.08 9.62 -20.76
C ILE A 128 -13.14 8.52 -20.24
N VAL A 129 -12.03 8.34 -20.96
CA VAL A 129 -10.99 7.37 -20.61
C VAL A 129 -9.63 8.06 -20.48
N TRP A 130 -8.70 7.41 -19.80
CA TRP A 130 -7.32 7.86 -19.70
C TRP A 130 -6.48 7.18 -20.76
N MET A 131 -5.93 7.98 -21.68
CA MET A 131 -4.99 7.56 -22.70
C MET A 131 -3.58 7.94 -22.31
N SER A 132 -2.64 7.04 -22.54
CA SER A 132 -1.20 7.28 -22.38
C SER A 132 -0.44 6.35 -23.31
N HIS A 133 -0.34 6.71 -24.60
CA HIS A 133 0.33 5.87 -25.57
C HIS A 133 0.98 6.68 -26.70
N PHE A 134 2.10 6.16 -27.21
CA PHE A 134 2.83 6.67 -28.37
C PHE A 134 2.58 5.84 -29.62
N ASP A 135 2.30 4.57 -29.45
CA ASP A 135 1.98 3.62 -30.49
C ASP A 135 0.47 3.37 -30.52
N TYR A 136 -0.03 2.92 -31.67
CA TYR A 136 -1.43 2.58 -31.84
C TYR A 136 -1.60 1.31 -32.67
N ILE A 137 -2.72 0.67 -32.52
CA ILE A 137 -3.11 -0.47 -33.35
C ILE A 137 -3.64 0.07 -34.67
N SER A 138 -2.84 -0.03 -35.71
CA SER A 138 -3.21 0.45 -37.05
C SER A 138 -4.04 -0.56 -37.83
N GLN A 139 -3.90 -1.85 -37.53
CA GLN A 139 -4.66 -2.93 -38.12
C GLN A 139 -4.95 -3.99 -37.05
N ILE A 140 -6.22 -4.31 -36.87
CA ILE A 140 -6.64 -5.38 -35.95
C ILE A 140 -6.22 -6.76 -36.47
N ALA A 141 -5.93 -7.67 -35.56
CA ALA A 141 -5.63 -9.06 -35.91
C ALA A 141 -6.84 -9.78 -36.53
N PRO A 142 -6.62 -10.81 -37.35
CA PRO A 142 -7.70 -11.60 -37.92
C PRO A 142 -8.65 -12.15 -36.84
N GLY A 143 -9.95 -12.04 -37.10
CA GLY A 143 -10.99 -12.50 -36.18
C GLY A 143 -11.43 -11.49 -35.13
N PHE A 144 -10.76 -10.34 -35.02
CA PHE A 144 -11.13 -9.26 -34.11
C PHE A 144 -12.13 -8.29 -34.73
N LYS A 145 -12.92 -7.68 -33.87
CA LYS A 145 -13.87 -6.60 -34.19
C LYS A 145 -13.52 -5.37 -33.32
N ILE A 146 -13.52 -4.20 -33.92
CA ILE A 146 -13.34 -2.92 -33.21
C ILE A 146 -14.62 -2.63 -32.42
N VAL A 147 -14.48 -2.36 -31.11
CA VAL A 147 -15.60 -2.09 -30.22
C VAL A 147 -15.49 -0.75 -29.46
N ALA A 148 -14.42 0.00 -29.67
CA ALA A 148 -14.31 1.40 -29.22
C ALA A 148 -13.32 2.17 -30.07
N HIS A 149 -13.56 3.48 -30.20
CA HIS A 149 -12.68 4.40 -30.91
C HIS A 149 -12.73 5.81 -30.29
N THR A 150 -11.68 6.57 -30.52
CA THR A 150 -11.64 8.03 -30.26
C THR A 150 -11.50 8.79 -31.55
N ALA A 151 -11.43 10.12 -31.47
CA ALA A 151 -11.22 10.97 -32.67
C ALA A 151 -9.88 10.64 -33.35
N ASP A 152 -8.83 10.32 -32.59
CA ASP A 152 -7.48 10.11 -33.13
C ASP A 152 -7.01 8.64 -33.04
N CYS A 153 -7.72 7.79 -32.31
CA CYS A 153 -7.41 6.37 -32.13
C CYS A 153 -8.53 5.50 -32.71
N PRO A 154 -8.33 4.91 -33.90
CA PRO A 154 -9.38 4.11 -34.55
C PRO A 154 -9.67 2.80 -33.80
N VAL A 155 -8.72 2.28 -33.03
CA VAL A 155 -8.87 1.06 -32.25
C VAL A 155 -8.56 1.37 -30.78
N ALA A 156 -9.53 1.92 -30.08
CA ALA A 156 -9.46 2.10 -28.63
C ALA A 156 -9.80 0.81 -27.87
N ALA A 157 -10.60 -0.07 -28.47
CA ALA A 157 -10.84 -1.43 -28.02
C ALA A 157 -11.20 -2.35 -29.17
N ALA A 158 -10.80 -3.60 -29.06
CA ALA A 158 -11.13 -4.66 -30.00
C ALA A 158 -11.36 -5.98 -29.28
N GLU A 159 -12.16 -6.87 -29.89
CA GLU A 159 -12.46 -8.16 -29.29
C GLU A 159 -12.54 -9.29 -30.31
N CYS A 160 -12.22 -10.51 -29.88
CA CYS A 160 -12.47 -11.74 -30.59
C CYS A 160 -13.27 -12.66 -29.64
N THR A 161 -14.57 -12.61 -29.71
CA THR A 161 -15.47 -13.33 -28.79
C THR A 161 -15.35 -14.85 -28.91
N GLU A 162 -15.05 -15.37 -30.09
CA GLU A 162 -14.85 -16.79 -30.33
C GLU A 162 -13.68 -17.36 -29.50
N LYS A 163 -12.66 -16.53 -29.26
CA LYS A 163 -11.46 -16.93 -28.51
C LYS A 163 -11.39 -16.30 -27.12
N ASN A 164 -12.40 -15.53 -26.71
CA ASN A 164 -12.42 -14.78 -25.45
C ASN A 164 -11.21 -13.84 -25.29
N LEU A 165 -10.84 -13.14 -26.36
CA LEU A 165 -9.73 -12.19 -26.35
C LEU A 165 -10.25 -10.76 -26.48
N TYR A 166 -9.73 -9.89 -25.60
CA TYR A 166 -10.17 -8.49 -25.48
C TYR A 166 -8.95 -7.58 -25.38
N ALA A 167 -8.98 -6.47 -26.09
CA ALA A 167 -7.89 -5.49 -26.12
C ALA A 167 -8.44 -4.10 -25.85
N ILE A 168 -7.87 -3.39 -24.88
CA ILE A 168 -8.22 -2.01 -24.52
C ILE A 168 -6.95 -1.16 -24.57
N GLN A 169 -6.94 -0.09 -25.39
CA GLN A 169 -5.80 0.79 -25.53
C GLN A 169 -5.62 1.71 -24.29
N PHE A 170 -6.69 2.10 -23.67
CA PHE A 170 -6.67 2.99 -22.49
C PHE A 170 -6.50 2.23 -21.19
N HIS A 171 -6.42 2.98 -20.09
CA HIS A 171 -6.22 2.45 -18.75
C HIS A 171 -7.52 2.46 -17.94
N PRO A 172 -8.27 1.34 -17.87
CA PRO A 172 -9.49 1.27 -17.07
C PRO A 172 -9.25 1.25 -15.57
N GLU A 173 -8.03 0.93 -15.14
CA GLU A 173 -7.64 0.82 -13.73
C GLU A 173 -7.48 2.16 -13.03
N VAL A 174 -7.22 3.24 -13.77
CA VAL A 174 -7.01 4.57 -13.18
C VAL A 174 -8.32 5.32 -13.00
N LEU A 175 -8.39 6.18 -11.98
CA LEU A 175 -9.60 6.94 -11.63
C LEU A 175 -10.07 7.90 -12.74
N HIS A 176 -9.17 8.34 -13.61
CA HIS A 176 -9.49 9.23 -14.73
C HIS A 176 -10.31 8.57 -15.83
N THR A 177 -10.34 7.24 -15.89
CA THR A 177 -11.30 6.50 -16.72
C THR A 177 -12.59 6.37 -15.92
N GLN A 178 -13.61 7.15 -16.31
CA GLN A 178 -14.82 7.34 -15.51
C GLN A 178 -15.58 6.05 -15.19
N GLU A 179 -15.67 5.15 -16.17
CA GLU A 179 -16.41 3.90 -16.01
C GLU A 179 -15.50 2.65 -16.07
N GLY A 180 -14.21 2.85 -15.78
CA GLY A 180 -13.21 1.78 -15.84
C GLY A 180 -13.49 0.62 -14.91
N THR A 181 -14.02 0.88 -13.72
CA THR A 181 -14.40 -0.14 -12.74
C THR A 181 -15.50 -1.06 -13.30
N LYS A 182 -16.49 -0.52 -14.01
CA LYS A 182 -17.52 -1.31 -14.69
C LYS A 182 -16.93 -2.22 -15.76
N MET A 183 -15.99 -1.68 -16.54
CA MET A 183 -15.32 -2.43 -17.61
C MET A 183 -14.54 -3.62 -17.08
N LEU A 184 -13.74 -3.41 -16.03
CA LEU A 184 -12.98 -4.47 -15.36
C LEU A 184 -13.92 -5.49 -14.69
N HIS A 185 -14.96 -5.05 -14.04
CA HIS A 185 -15.99 -5.92 -13.46
C HIS A 185 -16.67 -6.77 -14.53
N ASN A 186 -17.02 -6.18 -15.67
CA ASN A 186 -17.60 -6.89 -16.80
C ASN A 186 -16.68 -8.00 -17.33
N PHE A 187 -15.38 -7.72 -17.40
CA PHE A 187 -14.41 -8.75 -17.78
C PHE A 187 -14.30 -9.85 -16.72
N VAL A 188 -14.02 -9.48 -15.47
CA VAL A 188 -13.72 -10.43 -14.40
C VAL A 188 -14.94 -11.28 -14.02
N ARG A 189 -16.09 -10.64 -13.80
CA ARG A 189 -17.32 -11.31 -13.37
C ARG A 189 -18.16 -11.80 -14.54
N GLY A 190 -18.19 -11.06 -15.62
CA GLY A 190 -18.98 -11.38 -16.82
C GLY A 190 -18.26 -12.37 -17.74
N VAL A 191 -17.17 -11.94 -18.36
CA VAL A 191 -16.45 -12.75 -19.36
C VAL A 191 -15.74 -13.95 -18.71
N CYS A 192 -15.01 -13.72 -17.60
CA CYS A 192 -14.31 -14.81 -16.89
C CYS A 192 -15.26 -15.68 -16.06
N GLY A 193 -16.47 -15.21 -15.78
CA GLY A 193 -17.47 -15.98 -15.03
C GLY A 193 -17.12 -16.22 -13.57
N CYS A 194 -16.29 -15.37 -12.97
CA CYS A 194 -15.93 -15.50 -11.56
C CYS A 194 -17.14 -15.23 -10.64
N ALA A 195 -17.29 -16.06 -9.61
CA ALA A 195 -18.42 -15.99 -8.68
C ALA A 195 -18.30 -14.87 -7.64
N GLY A 196 -17.08 -14.36 -7.39
CA GLY A 196 -16.85 -13.29 -6.41
C GLY A 196 -16.78 -13.80 -4.98
N THR A 197 -15.98 -14.82 -4.74
CA THR A 197 -15.84 -15.50 -3.45
C THR A 197 -14.74 -14.94 -2.56
N TRP A 198 -13.88 -14.07 -3.08
CA TRP A 198 -12.80 -13.45 -2.33
C TRP A 198 -13.34 -12.33 -1.46
N LYS A 199 -13.63 -12.66 -0.18
CA LYS A 199 -14.16 -11.74 0.84
C LYS A 199 -13.36 -11.87 2.12
N MET A 200 -13.22 -10.76 2.87
CA MET A 200 -12.36 -10.73 4.05
C MET A 200 -12.89 -11.51 5.24
N ASP A 201 -14.19 -11.64 5.42
CA ASP A 201 -14.79 -12.51 6.44
C ASP A 201 -14.38 -13.97 6.23
N ALA A 202 -14.54 -14.48 5.03
CA ALA A 202 -14.10 -15.83 4.66
C ALA A 202 -12.58 -15.99 4.74
N PHE A 203 -11.81 -14.98 4.32
CA PHE A 203 -10.36 -14.98 4.45
C PHE A 203 -9.92 -15.13 5.91
N VAL A 204 -10.51 -14.35 6.82
CA VAL A 204 -10.19 -14.40 8.26
C VAL A 204 -10.46 -15.79 8.83
N GLU A 205 -11.63 -16.35 8.57
CA GLU A 205 -11.99 -17.70 9.04
C GLU A 205 -11.04 -18.78 8.51
N ASN A 206 -10.76 -18.77 7.21
CA ASN A 206 -9.88 -19.74 6.58
C ASN A 206 -8.43 -19.61 7.07
N THR A 207 -7.94 -18.39 7.20
CA THR A 207 -6.58 -18.13 7.69
C THR A 207 -6.40 -18.59 9.14
N ILE A 208 -7.36 -18.34 9.99
CA ILE A 208 -7.36 -18.83 11.39
C ILE A 208 -7.23 -20.35 11.41
N LYS A 209 -8.00 -21.04 10.58
CA LYS A 209 -7.96 -22.50 10.48
C LYS A 209 -6.60 -23.01 9.99
N GLU A 210 -6.06 -22.41 8.93
CA GLU A 210 -4.73 -22.75 8.40
C GLU A 210 -3.62 -22.56 9.44
N ILE A 211 -3.65 -21.45 10.16
CA ILE A 211 -2.66 -21.16 11.22
C ILE A 211 -2.75 -22.23 12.32
N ARG A 212 -3.95 -22.59 12.76
CA ARG A 212 -4.14 -23.64 13.77
C ARG A 212 -3.56 -24.98 13.35
N GLU A 213 -3.83 -25.37 12.12
CA GLU A 213 -3.33 -26.62 11.53
C GLU A 213 -1.79 -26.61 11.43
N LYS A 214 -1.22 -25.52 10.98
CA LYS A 214 0.22 -25.36 10.78
C LYS A 214 0.99 -25.30 12.09
N VAL A 215 0.51 -24.54 13.04
CA VAL A 215 1.19 -24.30 14.34
C VAL A 215 1.02 -25.49 15.28
N GLY A 216 -0.15 -26.13 15.29
CA GLY A 216 -0.45 -27.21 16.22
C GLY A 216 -0.28 -26.75 17.66
N SER A 217 0.60 -27.41 18.41
CA SER A 217 0.95 -27.03 19.79
C SER A 217 2.17 -26.12 19.89
N GLY A 218 2.71 -25.65 18.77
CA GLY A 218 3.92 -24.83 18.71
C GLY A 218 3.74 -23.44 19.29
N LYS A 219 4.85 -22.77 19.49
CA LYS A 219 4.92 -21.37 19.97
C LYS A 219 5.30 -20.45 18.83
N VAL A 220 4.64 -19.29 18.79
CA VAL A 220 4.85 -18.26 17.77
C VAL A 220 5.30 -16.96 18.42
N LEU A 221 6.31 -16.32 17.83
CA LEU A 221 6.83 -15.01 18.23
C LEU A 221 6.54 -14.00 17.14
N LEU A 222 5.99 -12.85 17.52
CA LEU A 222 5.71 -11.72 16.62
C LEU A 222 6.29 -10.41 17.17
N ALA A 223 7.02 -9.68 16.36
CA ALA A 223 7.37 -8.29 16.65
C ALA A 223 6.17 -7.40 16.32
N LEU A 224 5.58 -6.80 17.35
CA LEU A 224 4.43 -5.90 17.21
C LEU A 224 4.94 -4.46 17.14
N SER A 225 4.85 -3.84 15.97
CA SER A 225 5.36 -2.48 15.75
C SER A 225 4.37 -1.37 16.10
N GLY A 226 3.10 -1.71 16.32
CA GLY A 226 2.02 -0.74 16.47
C GLY A 226 1.41 -0.29 15.14
N GLY A 227 1.99 -0.67 14.00
CA GLY A 227 1.42 -0.44 12.67
C GLY A 227 0.24 -1.37 12.37
N VAL A 228 -0.51 -1.06 11.33
CA VAL A 228 -1.72 -1.80 10.95
C VAL A 228 -1.40 -3.27 10.64
N ASP A 229 -0.36 -3.52 9.86
CA ASP A 229 -0.05 -4.87 9.38
C ASP A 229 0.31 -5.81 10.53
N SER A 230 1.22 -5.39 11.41
CA SER A 230 1.58 -6.20 12.58
C SER A 230 0.40 -6.38 13.55
N SER A 231 -0.45 -5.37 13.68
CA SER A 231 -1.66 -5.43 14.52
C SER A 231 -2.68 -6.44 13.98
N VAL A 232 -2.90 -6.46 12.68
CA VAL A 232 -3.82 -7.43 12.05
C VAL A 232 -3.24 -8.84 12.11
N ALA A 233 -1.93 -8.99 11.89
CA ALA A 233 -1.25 -10.28 12.07
C ALA A 233 -1.41 -10.78 13.51
N ALA A 234 -1.21 -9.91 14.51
CA ALA A 234 -1.41 -10.26 15.92
C ALA A 234 -2.85 -10.70 16.22
N GLY A 235 -3.83 -9.99 15.66
CA GLY A 235 -5.25 -10.35 15.81
C GLY A 235 -5.60 -11.71 15.23
N LEU A 236 -5.13 -12.00 14.02
CA LEU A 236 -5.33 -13.32 13.37
C LEU A 236 -4.68 -14.45 14.18
N LEU A 237 -3.43 -14.27 14.54
CA LEU A 237 -2.68 -15.26 15.32
C LEU A 237 -3.29 -15.47 16.69
N SER A 238 -3.68 -14.41 17.37
CA SER A 238 -4.34 -14.51 18.69
C SER A 238 -5.62 -15.34 18.62
N ARG A 239 -6.45 -15.09 17.63
CA ARG A 239 -7.68 -15.86 17.41
C ARG A 239 -7.42 -17.33 17.06
N ALA A 240 -6.34 -17.58 16.35
CA ALA A 240 -5.97 -18.92 15.94
C ALA A 240 -5.38 -19.75 17.11
N ILE A 241 -4.47 -19.18 17.86
CA ILE A 241 -3.61 -19.94 18.80
C ILE A 241 -3.53 -19.37 20.22
N GLY A 242 -4.16 -18.22 20.50
CA GLY A 242 -4.21 -17.65 21.86
C GLY A 242 -2.83 -17.48 22.49
N LYS A 243 -2.65 -17.99 23.69
CA LYS A 243 -1.41 -17.87 24.50
C LYS A 243 -0.18 -18.58 23.91
N GLN A 244 -0.32 -19.32 22.85
CA GLN A 244 0.83 -19.82 22.08
C GLN A 244 1.56 -18.70 21.33
N LEU A 245 0.90 -17.54 21.17
CA LEU A 245 1.45 -16.32 20.58
C LEU A 245 2.08 -15.44 21.67
N THR A 246 3.33 -15.03 21.45
CA THR A 246 3.98 -13.96 22.21
C THR A 246 4.27 -12.80 21.26
N CYS A 247 3.76 -11.62 21.59
CA CYS A 247 4.04 -10.38 20.90
C CYS A 247 5.02 -9.54 21.70
N VAL A 248 6.12 -9.13 21.08
CA VAL A 248 7.09 -8.19 21.67
C VAL A 248 6.88 -6.82 21.02
N PHE A 249 6.52 -5.86 21.84
CA PHE A 249 6.37 -4.46 21.46
C PHE A 249 7.53 -3.65 22.05
N VAL A 250 8.36 -3.09 21.17
CA VAL A 250 9.50 -2.25 21.57
C VAL A 250 9.06 -0.79 21.62
N ASP A 251 8.93 -0.25 22.82
CA ASP A 251 8.69 1.18 23.02
C ASP A 251 10.04 1.91 23.02
N HIS A 252 10.43 2.38 21.85
CA HIS A 252 11.74 3.01 21.65
C HIS A 252 11.76 4.51 21.94
N GLY A 253 10.66 5.10 22.42
CA GLY A 253 10.59 6.52 22.71
C GLY A 253 10.39 7.44 21.50
N LEU A 254 10.32 6.90 20.28
CA LEU A 254 10.16 7.66 19.04
C LEU A 254 8.75 7.47 18.44
N LEU A 255 7.82 6.97 19.22
CA LEU A 255 6.42 6.80 18.85
C LEU A 255 5.66 8.13 18.95
N ARG A 256 4.52 8.21 18.28
CA ARG A 256 3.57 9.31 18.47
C ARG A 256 3.11 9.36 19.94
N LYS A 257 2.57 10.53 20.33
CA LYS A 257 2.02 10.69 21.68
C LYS A 257 0.99 9.62 22.00
N ASP A 258 1.15 8.97 23.16
CA ASP A 258 0.26 7.94 23.70
C ASP A 258 0.12 6.65 22.85
N GLU A 259 0.89 6.51 21.78
CA GLU A 259 0.78 5.37 20.86
C GLU A 259 1.11 4.03 21.53
N GLY A 260 2.14 4.00 22.37
CA GLY A 260 2.48 2.79 23.13
C GLY A 260 1.36 2.33 24.06
N ASP A 261 0.71 3.25 24.72
CA ASP A 261 -0.42 2.98 25.60
C ASP A 261 -1.66 2.52 24.83
N GLU A 262 -1.88 3.07 23.64
CA GLU A 262 -2.96 2.63 22.74
C GLU A 262 -2.76 1.17 22.29
N VAL A 263 -1.54 0.82 21.90
CA VAL A 263 -1.20 -0.57 21.50
C VAL A 263 -1.42 -1.53 22.67
N GLU A 264 -0.94 -1.17 23.85
CA GLU A 264 -1.12 -1.99 25.07
C GLU A 264 -2.59 -2.12 25.46
N SER A 265 -3.41 -1.08 25.26
CA SER A 265 -4.84 -1.14 25.55
C SER A 265 -5.58 -2.18 24.71
N VAL A 266 -5.08 -2.48 23.51
CA VAL A 266 -5.69 -3.45 22.58
C VAL A 266 -5.10 -4.85 22.75
N PHE A 267 -3.78 -4.96 22.84
CA PHE A 267 -3.05 -6.23 22.82
C PHE A 267 -2.48 -6.64 24.17
N GLY A 268 -2.50 -5.76 25.15
CA GLY A 268 -2.02 -6.04 26.50
C GLY A 268 -2.98 -6.89 27.33
N PRO A 269 -2.65 -7.15 28.61
CA PRO A 269 -3.44 -8.02 29.48
C PRO A 269 -4.89 -7.60 29.67
N GLU A 270 -5.17 -6.31 29.62
CA GLU A 270 -6.52 -5.74 29.73
C GLU A 270 -7.24 -5.60 28.38
N GLY A 271 -6.57 -5.97 27.30
CA GLY A 271 -7.11 -5.87 25.95
C GLY A 271 -7.98 -7.06 25.57
N GLN A 272 -8.60 -6.95 24.41
CA GLN A 272 -9.58 -7.94 23.90
C GLN A 272 -8.95 -9.19 23.29
N PHE A 273 -7.64 -9.19 23.01
CA PHE A 273 -6.97 -10.31 22.36
C PHE A 273 -6.23 -11.19 23.38
N ASP A 274 -6.43 -12.49 23.25
CA ASP A 274 -5.75 -13.49 24.10
C ASP A 274 -4.37 -13.82 23.52
N LEU A 275 -3.33 -13.25 24.11
CA LEU A 275 -1.93 -13.47 23.73
C LEU A 275 -1.00 -13.08 24.88
N ASN A 276 0.27 -13.46 24.79
CA ASN A 276 1.29 -12.95 25.70
C ASN A 276 1.86 -11.65 25.13
N PHE A 277 1.72 -10.57 25.88
CA PHE A 277 2.20 -9.24 25.46
C PHE A 277 3.39 -8.80 26.32
N ILE A 278 4.48 -8.46 25.64
CA ILE A 278 5.68 -7.93 26.29
C ILE A 278 5.96 -6.54 25.73
N ARG A 279 5.84 -5.52 26.58
CA ARG A 279 6.25 -4.16 26.25
C ARG A 279 7.63 -3.89 26.82
N VAL A 280 8.59 -3.61 25.94
CA VAL A 280 9.96 -3.31 26.34
C VAL A 280 10.15 -1.80 26.31
N ASN A 281 10.40 -1.18 27.46
CA ASN A 281 10.79 0.22 27.52
C ASN A 281 12.27 0.37 27.18
N ALA A 282 12.55 0.77 25.95
CA ALA A 282 13.90 0.96 25.43
C ALA A 282 14.25 2.44 25.19
N GLN A 283 13.46 3.39 25.71
CA GLN A 283 13.58 4.82 25.40
C GLN A 283 14.97 5.37 25.70
N GLU A 284 15.46 5.19 26.92
CA GLU A 284 16.80 5.66 27.33
C GLU A 284 17.91 5.06 26.47
N ARG A 285 17.78 3.81 26.10
CA ARG A 285 18.72 3.10 25.25
C ARG A 285 18.83 3.74 23.86
N TYR A 286 17.69 4.07 23.26
CA TYR A 286 17.65 4.75 21.95
C TYR A 286 18.18 6.18 22.03
N TYR A 287 17.79 6.93 23.04
CA TYR A 287 18.31 8.31 23.22
C TYR A 287 19.81 8.32 23.41
N SER A 288 20.36 7.38 24.16
CA SER A 288 21.81 7.25 24.38
C SER A 288 22.55 6.96 23.07
N LYS A 289 22.02 6.10 22.23
CA LYS A 289 22.63 5.76 20.94
C LYS A 289 22.51 6.87 19.91
N LEU A 290 21.46 7.67 19.97
CA LEU A 290 21.21 8.79 19.06
C LEU A 290 21.89 10.10 19.49
N ALA A 291 22.47 10.14 20.68
CA ALA A 291 23.15 11.34 21.19
C ALA A 291 24.26 11.79 20.25
N GLY A 292 24.20 13.05 19.80
CA GLY A 292 25.16 13.64 18.87
C GLY A 292 25.03 13.21 17.41
N VAL A 293 24.06 12.36 17.07
CA VAL A 293 23.84 11.88 15.71
C VAL A 293 22.86 12.78 14.98
N THR A 294 23.32 13.41 13.89
CA THR A 294 22.53 14.40 13.12
C THR A 294 22.24 13.98 11.70
N GLU A 295 23.01 13.05 11.14
CA GLU A 295 22.90 12.64 9.75
C GLU A 295 21.73 11.62 9.61
N PRO A 296 20.78 11.83 8.65
CA PRO A 296 19.56 11.03 8.53
C PRO A 296 19.79 9.52 8.38
N GLU A 297 20.69 9.10 7.51
CA GLU A 297 20.97 7.68 7.29
C GLU A 297 21.59 7.03 8.53
N ALA A 298 22.45 7.76 9.25
CA ALA A 298 23.03 7.29 10.50
C ALA A 298 21.97 7.07 11.57
N LYS A 299 21.00 7.99 11.67
CA LYS A 299 19.84 7.84 12.58
C LYS A 299 19.01 6.61 12.22
N ARG A 300 18.66 6.45 10.95
CA ARG A 300 17.89 5.30 10.46
C ARG A 300 18.57 3.97 10.78
N LYS A 301 19.87 3.91 10.53
CA LYS A 301 20.69 2.71 10.79
C LYS A 301 20.71 2.36 12.28
N ILE A 302 20.97 3.34 13.15
CA ILE A 302 20.99 3.14 14.60
C ILE A 302 19.64 2.64 15.11
N ILE A 303 18.55 3.28 14.69
CA ILE A 303 17.19 2.92 15.12
C ILE A 303 16.86 1.49 14.69
N GLY A 304 17.17 1.12 13.46
CA GLY A 304 16.96 -0.23 12.95
C GLY A 304 17.79 -1.28 13.68
N GLU A 305 19.08 -1.04 13.88
CA GLU A 305 19.98 -1.96 14.57
C GLU A 305 19.58 -2.17 16.04
N GLU A 306 19.21 -1.10 16.75
CA GLU A 306 18.78 -1.22 18.15
C GLU A 306 17.47 -2.00 18.29
N PHE A 307 16.54 -1.83 17.36
CA PHE A 307 15.32 -2.63 17.34
C PHE A 307 15.66 -4.14 17.29
N ILE A 308 16.55 -4.52 16.40
CA ILE A 308 16.99 -5.91 16.25
C ILE A 308 17.60 -6.43 17.55
N ARG A 309 18.50 -5.67 18.17
CA ARG A 309 19.17 -6.06 19.42
C ARG A 309 18.20 -6.23 20.58
N VAL A 310 17.27 -5.29 20.74
CA VAL A 310 16.25 -5.37 21.79
C VAL A 310 15.36 -6.60 21.57
N PHE A 311 14.94 -6.82 20.34
CA PHE A 311 14.10 -7.97 20.01
C PHE A 311 14.83 -9.30 20.24
N GLU A 312 16.09 -9.41 19.86
CA GLU A 312 16.94 -10.59 20.12
C GLU A 312 17.08 -10.87 21.61
N GLU A 313 17.32 -9.85 22.42
CA GLU A 313 17.43 -9.98 23.87
C GLU A 313 16.14 -10.52 24.50
N GLU A 314 14.99 -10.01 24.05
CA GLU A 314 13.69 -10.50 24.51
C GLU A 314 13.39 -11.91 24.02
N ALA A 315 13.73 -12.22 22.77
CA ALA A 315 13.58 -13.57 22.22
C ALA A 315 14.37 -14.61 22.99
N LYS A 316 15.59 -14.29 23.43
CA LYS A 316 16.41 -15.16 24.29
C LYS A 316 15.77 -15.41 25.66
N LYS A 317 15.13 -14.41 26.26
CA LYS A 317 14.40 -14.56 27.52
C LYS A 317 13.18 -15.46 27.40
N ILE A 318 12.48 -15.38 26.25
CA ILE A 318 11.30 -16.21 25.97
C ILE A 318 11.71 -17.68 25.80
N GLY A 319 12.89 -17.92 25.22
CA GLY A 319 13.42 -19.27 24.97
C GLY A 319 12.99 -19.81 23.61
N ALA A 320 12.83 -21.13 23.50
CA ALA A 320 12.52 -21.77 22.23
C ALA A 320 11.16 -21.38 21.70
N VAL A 321 11.12 -20.96 20.41
CA VAL A 321 9.91 -20.74 19.63
C VAL A 321 9.95 -21.60 18.38
N ASP A 322 8.79 -22.02 17.91
CA ASP A 322 8.71 -22.88 16.72
C ASP A 322 8.55 -22.05 15.45
N PHE A 323 7.91 -20.91 15.54
CA PHE A 323 7.61 -20.05 14.39
C PHE A 323 7.86 -18.57 14.71
N LEU A 324 8.40 -17.86 13.72
CA LEU A 324 8.45 -16.40 13.72
C LEU A 324 7.36 -15.88 12.79
N ALA A 325 6.53 -14.95 13.27
CA ALA A 325 5.49 -14.33 12.44
C ALA A 325 5.89 -12.94 11.98
N GLN A 326 5.45 -12.56 10.80
CA GLN A 326 5.70 -11.25 10.20
C GLN A 326 4.43 -10.70 9.55
N GLY A 327 4.33 -9.38 9.55
CA GLY A 327 3.24 -8.63 8.90
C GLY A 327 3.50 -8.31 7.43
N THR A 328 4.20 -9.16 6.70
CA THR A 328 4.44 -9.00 5.26
C THR A 328 3.12 -8.97 4.50
N ILE A 329 2.96 -8.03 3.59
CA ILE A 329 1.78 -7.89 2.74
C ILE A 329 2.12 -8.13 1.26
N TYR A 330 1.11 -8.24 0.40
CA TYR A 330 1.32 -8.62 -1.00
C TYR A 330 2.20 -7.65 -1.80
N PRO A 331 2.10 -6.32 -1.66
CA PRO A 331 3.02 -5.40 -2.31
C PRO A 331 4.50 -5.65 -1.99
N ASP A 332 4.82 -6.03 -0.75
CA ASP A 332 6.19 -6.38 -0.34
C ASP A 332 6.70 -7.61 -1.10
N VAL A 333 5.83 -8.59 -1.30
CA VAL A 333 6.13 -9.81 -2.07
C VAL A 333 6.40 -9.48 -3.53
N VAL A 334 5.58 -8.63 -4.14
CA VAL A 334 5.72 -8.21 -5.55
C VAL A 334 7.02 -7.45 -5.76
N GLU A 335 7.34 -6.48 -4.90
CA GLU A 335 8.55 -5.68 -4.98
C GLU A 335 9.84 -6.49 -4.81
N SER A 336 9.78 -7.59 -4.06
CA SER A 336 10.94 -8.47 -3.83
C SER A 336 11.12 -9.55 -4.90
N GLY A 337 10.30 -9.56 -5.98
CA GLY A 337 10.37 -10.53 -7.09
C GLY A 337 9.63 -11.83 -6.79
N LEU A 338 8.34 -11.77 -6.86
CA LEU A 338 7.33 -12.86 -6.99
C LEU A 338 7.73 -14.25 -6.44
N GLY A 339 7.79 -14.38 -5.12
CA GLY A 339 7.84 -15.68 -4.46
C GLY A 339 9.13 -16.49 -4.60
N GLY A 340 10.21 -15.86 -5.12
CA GLY A 340 11.52 -16.45 -5.13
C GLY A 340 12.28 -16.27 -3.81
N GLU A 341 13.51 -16.76 -3.75
CA GLU A 341 14.42 -16.62 -2.59
C GLU A 341 14.60 -15.18 -2.12
N SER A 342 14.46 -14.19 -3.04
CA SER A 342 14.53 -12.78 -2.71
C SER A 342 13.39 -12.27 -1.82
N ALA A 343 12.21 -12.88 -1.88
CA ALA A 343 11.11 -12.56 -0.97
C ALA A 343 11.42 -13.00 0.47
N VAL A 344 12.08 -14.15 0.62
CA VAL A 344 12.57 -14.66 1.90
C VAL A 344 13.69 -13.76 2.43
N ILE A 345 14.61 -13.32 1.56
CA ILE A 345 15.72 -12.43 1.92
C ILE A 345 15.20 -11.06 2.39
N LYS A 346 14.17 -10.50 1.74
CA LYS A 346 13.58 -9.21 2.13
C LYS A 346 12.75 -9.31 3.42
N SER A 347 12.05 -10.42 3.65
CA SER A 347 11.43 -10.70 4.93
C SER A 347 12.46 -10.89 6.04
N HIS A 348 13.63 -11.43 5.74
CA HIS A 348 14.78 -11.43 6.65
C HIS A 348 15.35 -10.03 6.89
N HIS A 349 15.30 -9.12 5.92
CA HIS A 349 15.73 -7.73 6.08
C HIS A 349 14.75 -6.88 6.90
N ASN A 350 13.45 -7.16 6.87
CA ASN A 350 12.47 -6.49 7.73
C ASN A 350 12.62 -6.87 9.20
N VAL A 351 13.22 -8.02 9.48
CA VAL A 351 13.53 -8.52 10.83
C VAL A 351 15.05 -8.76 10.95
N GLY A 352 15.86 -8.06 10.19
CA GLY A 352 17.28 -8.23 9.93
C GLY A 352 18.10 -8.91 11.04
N GLY A 353 18.80 -9.98 10.72
CA GLY A 353 19.75 -10.64 11.62
C GLY A 353 19.16 -11.61 12.65
N LEU A 354 17.85 -11.76 12.75
CA LEU A 354 17.21 -12.69 13.70
C LEU A 354 17.50 -14.19 13.48
N PRO A 355 17.71 -14.68 12.25
CA PRO A 355 17.91 -16.12 12.00
C PRO A 355 19.05 -16.76 12.78
N ASP A 356 20.05 -15.99 13.12
CA ASP A 356 21.24 -16.53 13.80
C ASP A 356 21.06 -16.77 15.31
N PHE A 357 20.01 -16.20 15.90
CA PHE A 357 19.79 -16.22 17.35
C PHE A 357 18.50 -16.88 17.81
N VAL A 358 17.53 -17.05 16.91
CA VAL A 358 16.26 -17.71 17.21
C VAL A 358 16.16 -18.97 16.36
N ASP A 359 16.25 -20.11 17.02
CA ASP A 359 16.05 -21.42 16.37
C ASP A 359 14.54 -21.62 16.16
N PHE A 360 14.05 -21.36 14.96
CA PHE A 360 12.65 -21.54 14.57
C PHE A 360 12.54 -22.36 13.28
N LYS A 361 11.44 -23.09 13.14
CA LYS A 361 11.20 -24.00 12.01
C LYS A 361 10.85 -23.25 10.74
N GLU A 362 10.01 -22.23 10.85
CA GLU A 362 9.42 -21.54 9.69
C GLU A 362 8.94 -20.15 10.05
N ILE A 363 8.88 -19.27 9.05
CA ILE A 363 8.26 -17.94 9.15
C ILE A 363 6.81 -18.06 8.73
N ILE A 364 5.90 -17.48 9.53
CA ILE A 364 4.48 -17.37 9.21
C ILE A 364 4.18 -15.94 8.79
N GLU A 365 3.59 -15.79 7.61
CA GLU A 365 3.22 -14.51 7.04
C GLU A 365 1.70 -14.49 6.73
N PRO A 366 0.84 -14.23 7.73
CA PRO A 366 -0.61 -14.40 7.56
C PRO A 366 -1.23 -13.47 6.53
N LEU A 367 -0.59 -12.34 6.24
CA LEU A 367 -1.09 -11.28 5.36
C LEU A 367 -0.42 -11.25 4.00
N ARG A 368 0.44 -12.22 3.71
CA ARG A 368 1.27 -12.28 2.50
C ARG A 368 0.50 -12.06 1.19
N ASN A 369 -0.74 -12.48 1.14
CA ASN A 369 -1.59 -12.41 -0.05
C ASN A 369 -2.53 -11.21 -0.08
N LEU A 370 -2.45 -10.29 0.88
CA LEU A 370 -3.35 -9.15 0.98
C LEU A 370 -2.71 -7.84 0.54
N PHE A 371 -3.51 -7.01 -0.13
CA PHE A 371 -3.22 -5.58 -0.29
C PHE A 371 -3.59 -4.82 0.99
N LYS A 372 -3.09 -3.60 1.13
CA LYS A 372 -3.28 -2.77 2.33
C LYS A 372 -4.74 -2.52 2.69
N ASP A 373 -5.58 -2.25 1.71
CA ASP A 373 -7.02 -2.05 1.92
C ASP A 373 -7.71 -3.33 2.41
N GLU A 374 -7.28 -4.49 1.92
CA GLU A 374 -7.76 -5.79 2.39
C GLU A 374 -7.28 -6.08 3.83
N VAL A 375 -6.05 -5.74 4.17
CA VAL A 375 -5.53 -5.83 5.55
C VAL A 375 -6.41 -5.02 6.50
N ARG A 376 -6.79 -3.81 6.14
CA ARG A 376 -7.67 -2.96 6.94
C ARG A 376 -9.05 -3.59 7.13
N LYS A 377 -9.63 -4.12 6.07
CA LYS A 377 -10.93 -4.84 6.14
C LYS A 377 -10.83 -6.07 7.04
N ALA A 378 -9.77 -6.86 6.93
CA ALA A 378 -9.51 -7.99 7.81
C ALA A 378 -9.38 -7.55 9.28
N GLY A 379 -8.71 -6.43 9.52
CA GLY A 379 -8.60 -5.84 10.85
C GLY A 379 -9.94 -5.48 11.46
N LEU A 380 -10.86 -4.91 10.68
CA LEU A 380 -12.22 -4.62 11.12
C LEU A 380 -13.00 -5.91 11.44
N GLU A 381 -12.87 -6.94 10.60
CA GLU A 381 -13.48 -8.25 10.85
C GLU A 381 -12.98 -8.90 12.16
N LEU A 382 -11.75 -8.64 12.54
CA LEU A 382 -11.17 -9.11 13.80
C LEU A 382 -11.60 -8.27 15.02
N GLY A 383 -12.29 -7.17 14.81
CA GLY A 383 -12.70 -6.26 15.88
C GLY A 383 -11.58 -5.35 16.40
N ILE A 384 -10.50 -5.17 15.64
CA ILE A 384 -9.47 -4.18 15.97
C ILE A 384 -10.10 -2.78 15.86
N PRO A 385 -9.87 -1.88 16.84
CA PRO A 385 -10.44 -0.54 16.80
C PRO A 385 -10.16 0.20 15.51
N GLU A 386 -11.17 0.88 14.98
CA GLU A 386 -11.10 1.59 13.71
C GLU A 386 -9.96 2.61 13.65
N HIS A 387 -9.69 3.31 14.75
CA HIS A 387 -8.61 4.29 14.81
C HIS A 387 -7.20 3.66 14.67
N LEU A 388 -7.03 2.38 14.99
CA LEU A 388 -5.78 1.65 14.73
C LEU A 388 -5.74 1.13 13.29
N VAL A 389 -6.85 0.63 12.77
CA VAL A 389 -6.94 0.06 11.42
C VAL A 389 -6.72 1.13 10.35
N PHE A 390 -7.31 2.31 10.53
CA PHE A 390 -7.21 3.42 9.58
C PHE A 390 -6.13 4.46 9.93
N ARG A 391 -5.23 4.11 10.84
CA ARG A 391 -4.09 4.97 11.17
C ARG A 391 -3.29 5.29 9.91
N GLN A 392 -2.95 6.58 9.74
CA GLN A 392 -2.10 7.00 8.63
C GLN A 392 -0.69 6.37 8.71
N PRO A 393 0.04 6.27 7.60
CA PRO A 393 1.39 5.72 7.60
C PRO A 393 2.29 6.41 8.61
N PHE A 394 3.12 5.61 9.28
CA PHE A 394 4.13 6.10 10.21
C PHE A 394 5.48 5.48 9.85
N PRO A 395 6.54 6.27 9.74
CA PRO A 395 7.83 5.75 9.30
C PRO A 395 8.43 4.79 10.31
N GLY A 396 9.18 3.79 9.81
CA GLY A 396 9.88 2.82 10.67
C GLY A 396 10.77 3.45 11.72
N PRO A 397 11.58 4.48 11.40
CA PRO A 397 12.38 5.21 12.39
C PRO A 397 11.58 6.09 13.36
N GLY A 398 10.27 6.16 13.20
CA GLY A 398 9.40 6.95 14.04
C GLY A 398 9.69 8.45 13.95
N LEU A 399 9.55 9.14 15.06
CA LEU A 399 9.80 10.58 15.15
C LEU A 399 11.28 10.95 14.96
N GLY A 400 12.19 9.98 14.95
CA GLY A 400 13.62 10.24 14.73
C GLY A 400 13.92 10.96 13.42
N ILE A 401 13.12 10.71 12.37
CA ILE A 401 13.24 11.38 11.07
C ILE A 401 12.31 12.59 10.92
N ARG A 402 11.55 12.91 11.95
CA ARG A 402 10.72 14.12 12.03
C ARG A 402 11.32 15.17 12.98
N ILE A 403 12.55 14.95 13.40
CA ILE A 403 13.38 15.88 14.16
C ILE A 403 14.63 16.13 13.33
N ILE A 404 14.78 17.33 12.79
CA ILE A 404 15.97 17.69 12.03
C ILE A 404 17.12 17.90 13.01
N GLY A 405 18.23 17.18 12.79
CA GLY A 405 19.38 17.21 13.67
C GLY A 405 19.34 16.15 14.77
N GLU A 406 19.97 16.42 15.89
CA GLU A 406 20.06 15.49 17.01
C GLU A 406 18.70 15.20 17.64
N VAL A 407 18.46 13.92 17.93
CA VAL A 407 17.24 13.47 18.62
C VAL A 407 17.48 13.46 20.13
N THR A 408 16.66 14.19 20.87
CA THR A 408 16.67 14.21 22.33
C THR A 408 15.26 13.97 22.89
N ALA A 409 15.17 13.57 24.15
CA ALA A 409 13.88 13.34 24.82
C ALA A 409 13.00 14.60 24.80
N ASP A 410 13.59 15.79 25.02
CA ASP A 410 12.85 17.07 25.00
C ASP A 410 12.31 17.41 23.61
N LYS A 411 13.10 17.17 22.56
CA LYS A 411 12.68 17.39 21.17
C LYS A 411 11.57 16.42 20.76
N VAL A 412 11.67 15.17 21.17
CA VAL A 412 10.62 14.17 20.95
C VAL A 412 9.31 14.60 21.59
N ARG A 413 9.35 15.07 22.84
CA ARG A 413 8.18 15.60 23.55
C ARG A 413 7.53 16.75 22.78
N ILE A 414 8.33 17.68 22.29
CA ILE A 414 7.84 18.83 21.49
C ILE A 414 7.09 18.33 20.25
N VAL A 415 7.70 17.41 19.49
CA VAL A 415 7.07 16.86 18.27
C VAL A 415 5.81 16.07 18.60
N GLN A 416 5.83 15.25 19.65
CA GLN A 416 4.66 14.49 20.08
C GLN A 416 3.48 15.41 20.40
N ASP A 417 3.71 16.44 21.18
CA ASP A 417 2.65 17.36 21.58
C ASP A 417 2.15 18.22 20.41
N ALA A 418 3.06 18.73 19.58
CA ALA A 418 2.69 19.49 18.40
C ALA A 418 1.93 18.65 17.37
N ASP A 419 2.39 17.45 17.10
CA ASP A 419 1.76 16.51 16.20
C ASP A 419 0.37 16.08 16.67
N PHE A 420 0.20 15.81 17.95
CA PHE A 420 -1.08 15.49 18.55
C PHE A 420 -2.10 16.63 18.37
N ILE A 421 -1.71 17.86 18.63
CA ILE A 421 -2.53 19.05 18.43
C ILE A 421 -2.93 19.16 16.96
N TYR A 422 -1.96 19.04 16.08
CA TYR A 422 -2.18 19.17 14.63
C TYR A 422 -3.18 18.12 14.11
N ARG A 423 -2.91 16.86 14.38
CA ARG A 423 -3.80 15.77 13.97
C ARG A 423 -5.20 15.92 14.56
N SER A 424 -5.30 16.27 15.84
CA SER A 424 -6.59 16.45 16.52
C SER A 424 -7.43 17.55 15.87
N GLU A 425 -6.84 18.68 15.53
CA GLU A 425 -7.57 19.81 14.91
C GLU A 425 -7.96 19.50 13.45
N VAL A 426 -7.10 18.83 12.69
CA VAL A 426 -7.41 18.41 11.33
C VAL A 426 -8.54 17.38 11.34
N ASP A 427 -8.46 16.38 12.19
CA ASP A 427 -9.48 15.33 12.33
C ASP A 427 -10.83 15.92 12.74
N LYS A 428 -10.83 16.87 13.66
CA LYS A 428 -12.02 17.59 14.10
C LYS A 428 -12.64 18.38 12.94
N ALA A 429 -11.85 19.11 12.19
CA ALA A 429 -12.33 19.90 11.04
C ALA A 429 -12.90 18.99 9.93
N VAL A 430 -12.29 17.85 9.66
CA VAL A 430 -12.79 16.85 8.71
C VAL A 430 -14.11 16.27 9.18
N ALA A 431 -14.22 15.91 10.46
CA ALA A 431 -15.44 15.36 11.04
C ALA A 431 -16.61 16.36 11.00
N GLU A 432 -16.36 17.62 11.34
CA GLU A 432 -17.36 18.70 11.28
C GLU A 432 -17.83 18.96 9.84
N TYR A 433 -16.92 18.97 8.89
CA TYR A 433 -17.25 19.11 7.47
C TYR A 433 -18.10 17.95 6.97
N LYS A 434 -17.72 16.72 7.30
CA LYS A 434 -18.47 15.51 6.93
C LYS A 434 -19.90 15.52 7.50
N LYS A 435 -20.04 15.93 8.77
CA LYS A 435 -21.34 16.06 9.42
C LYS A 435 -22.25 17.07 8.71
N ALA A 436 -21.68 18.21 8.29
CA ALA A 436 -22.43 19.28 7.62
C ALA A 436 -22.75 18.97 6.15
N ASN A 437 -21.88 18.23 5.44
CA ASN A 437 -21.93 18.07 3.99
C ASN A 437 -22.18 16.62 3.52
N GLY A 438 -22.20 15.64 4.42
CA GLY A 438 -22.41 14.21 4.11
C GLY A 438 -21.23 13.52 3.43
N LYS A 439 -20.12 14.22 3.23
CA LYS A 439 -18.89 13.72 2.60
C LYS A 439 -17.67 14.40 3.22
N VAL A 440 -16.51 13.75 3.11
CA VAL A 440 -15.23 14.35 3.53
C VAL A 440 -14.87 15.54 2.64
N PRO A 441 -14.14 16.55 3.17
CA PRO A 441 -13.74 17.70 2.37
C PRO A 441 -12.70 17.29 1.32
N ALA A 442 -12.67 18.02 0.19
CA ALA A 442 -11.71 17.79 -0.89
C ALA A 442 -10.25 18.02 -0.43
N TRP A 443 -10.04 18.88 0.56
CA TRP A 443 -8.73 19.17 1.12
C TRP A 443 -8.23 18.13 2.13
N MET A 444 -9.02 17.11 2.48
CA MET A 444 -8.61 16.10 3.47
C MET A 444 -7.29 15.45 3.05
N PRO A 445 -6.22 15.57 3.88
CA PRO A 445 -4.93 15.00 3.52
C PRO A 445 -4.88 13.48 3.73
N ASN A 446 -4.07 12.81 2.92
CA ASN A 446 -3.77 11.39 3.10
C ASN A 446 -2.76 11.16 4.23
N GLN A 447 -1.81 12.09 4.37
CA GLN A 447 -0.79 12.05 5.40
C GLN A 447 -0.52 13.46 5.90
N TYR A 448 -0.49 13.61 7.22
CA TYR A 448 -0.25 14.89 7.88
C TYR A 448 0.42 14.68 9.23
N PHE A 449 1.40 15.48 9.50
CA PHE A 449 2.23 15.37 10.72
C PHE A 449 2.96 16.67 11.00
N ALA A 450 3.45 16.81 12.24
CA ALA A 450 4.35 17.86 12.65
C ALA A 450 5.79 17.36 12.69
N ALA A 451 6.72 18.22 12.33
CA ALA A 451 8.16 17.98 12.41
C ALA A 451 8.84 19.13 13.14
N LEU A 452 9.91 18.83 13.84
CA LEU A 452 10.73 19.85 14.50
C LEU A 452 11.90 20.24 13.60
N THR A 453 11.93 21.51 13.23
CA THR A 453 13.11 22.08 12.55
C THR A 453 14.25 22.24 13.55
N ASN A 454 15.47 22.32 13.07
CA ASN A 454 16.60 22.70 13.92
C ASN A 454 16.75 24.22 14.05
N MET A 455 15.82 24.97 13.45
CA MET A 455 15.78 26.42 13.46
C MET A 455 15.26 26.94 14.81
N ARG A 456 15.96 27.90 15.36
CA ARG A 456 15.48 28.69 16.48
C ARG A 456 15.32 30.14 16.05
N SER A 457 14.32 30.78 16.58
CA SER A 457 14.04 32.19 16.23
C SER A 457 13.60 33.01 17.45
N VAL A 458 13.74 34.31 17.30
CA VAL A 458 13.29 35.27 18.32
C VAL A 458 11.78 35.39 18.29
N GLY A 459 11.17 35.34 19.47
CA GLY A 459 9.76 35.59 19.67
C GLY A 459 9.54 36.50 20.88
N VAL A 460 8.32 36.95 21.04
CA VAL A 460 7.87 37.67 22.22
C VAL A 460 6.64 36.95 22.76
N MET A 461 6.72 36.46 23.96
CA MET A 461 5.62 35.79 24.64
C MET A 461 5.40 36.43 26.00
N GLY A 462 4.24 37.08 26.17
CA GLY A 462 4.04 38.02 27.23
C GLY A 462 4.96 39.25 27.02
N ASP A 463 5.61 39.70 28.03
CA ASP A 463 6.58 40.83 27.96
C ASP A 463 8.04 40.34 27.82
N GLU A 464 8.26 39.04 27.60
CA GLU A 464 9.59 38.45 27.53
C GLU A 464 9.98 38.03 26.11
N ARG A 465 11.26 38.26 25.77
CA ARG A 465 11.86 37.71 24.56
C ARG A 465 12.12 36.23 24.73
N THR A 466 11.77 35.45 23.69
CA THR A 466 12.07 34.05 23.62
C THR A 466 13.00 33.73 22.45
N TYR A 467 13.76 32.65 22.57
CA TYR A 467 14.58 32.10 21.48
C TYR A 467 14.36 30.58 21.42
N ASP A 468 13.30 30.21 20.69
CA ASP A 468 12.75 28.86 20.69
C ASP A 468 12.67 28.28 19.29
N TYR A 469 12.27 27.00 19.23
CA TYR A 469 12.20 26.25 18.00
C TYR A 469 11.01 26.64 17.13
N ALA A 470 11.18 26.38 15.83
CA ALA A 470 10.11 26.40 14.85
C ALA A 470 9.66 24.99 14.53
N VAL A 471 8.35 24.77 14.54
CA VAL A 471 7.69 23.53 14.12
C VAL A 471 7.20 23.70 12.68
N ALA A 472 7.40 22.68 11.84
CA ALA A 472 6.85 22.61 10.50
C ALA A 472 5.66 21.65 10.48
N LEU A 473 4.57 22.10 9.88
CA LEU A 473 3.39 21.26 9.61
C LEU A 473 3.46 20.76 8.18
N ARG A 474 3.25 19.48 7.99
CA ARG A 474 3.21 18.81 6.69
C ARG A 474 1.85 18.19 6.47
N ALA A 475 1.26 18.38 5.29
CA ALA A 475 0.07 17.66 4.86
C ALA A 475 0.12 17.48 3.36
N VAL A 476 -0.11 16.24 2.91
CA VAL A 476 -0.04 15.90 1.49
C VAL A 476 -1.21 15.06 1.05
N ASN A 477 -1.57 15.22 -0.23
CA ASN A 477 -2.44 14.35 -0.97
C ASN A 477 -1.61 13.58 -1.99
N THR A 478 -1.77 12.27 -2.00
CA THR A 478 -1.06 11.37 -2.90
C THR A 478 -1.98 10.24 -3.32
N ILE A 479 -1.76 9.71 -4.53
CA ILE A 479 -2.48 8.55 -5.04
C ILE A 479 -1.59 7.30 -4.95
N ASP A 480 -0.32 7.46 -5.26
CA ASP A 480 0.65 6.36 -5.42
C ASP A 480 1.92 6.48 -4.57
N PHE A 481 2.02 7.51 -3.73
CA PHE A 481 3.21 7.88 -2.93
C PHE A 481 4.47 8.24 -3.76
N MET A 482 4.43 8.10 -5.08
CA MET A 482 5.51 8.54 -5.98
C MET A 482 5.46 10.04 -6.19
N THR A 483 4.25 10.57 -6.34
CA THR A 483 3.98 12.02 -6.40
C THR A 483 3.04 12.41 -5.27
N ALA A 484 3.19 13.64 -4.79
CA ALA A 484 2.33 14.18 -3.76
C ALA A 484 2.21 15.70 -3.90
N GLU A 485 1.04 16.21 -3.59
CA GLU A 485 0.77 17.64 -3.54
C GLU A 485 0.49 18.07 -2.11
N SER A 486 0.88 19.30 -1.76
CA SER A 486 0.53 19.91 -0.48
C SER A 486 -0.99 20.05 -0.38
N ALA A 487 -1.57 19.61 0.73
CA ALA A 487 -3.00 19.72 0.97
C ALA A 487 -3.40 21.17 1.29
N GLU A 488 -4.53 21.59 0.74
CA GLU A 488 -5.10 22.93 0.97
C GLU A 488 -5.94 22.96 2.25
N ILE A 489 -5.32 22.73 3.41
CA ILE A 489 -6.01 22.84 4.70
C ILE A 489 -6.51 24.28 4.88
N PRO A 490 -7.76 24.50 5.28
CA PRO A 490 -8.28 25.85 5.52
C PRO A 490 -7.40 26.64 6.46
N PHE A 491 -7.15 27.89 6.12
CA PHE A 491 -6.23 28.76 6.87
C PHE A 491 -6.67 28.93 8.33
N GLU A 492 -7.96 29.03 8.61
CA GLU A 492 -8.48 29.09 9.97
C GLU A 492 -8.17 27.83 10.80
N VAL A 493 -8.12 26.66 10.19
CA VAL A 493 -7.70 25.42 10.87
C VAL A 493 -6.21 25.50 11.23
N LEU A 494 -5.37 25.94 10.29
CA LEU A 494 -3.94 26.13 10.52
C LEU A 494 -3.66 27.18 11.59
N GLN A 495 -4.43 28.26 11.62
CA GLN A 495 -4.32 29.29 12.67
C GLN A 495 -4.68 28.74 14.06
N THR A 496 -5.72 27.91 14.15
CA THR A 496 -6.09 27.24 15.41
C THR A 496 -4.99 26.29 15.87
N VAL A 497 -4.42 25.53 14.97
CA VAL A 497 -3.28 24.62 15.25
C VAL A 497 -2.09 25.43 15.76
N MET A 498 -1.71 26.47 15.06
CA MET A 498 -0.60 27.37 15.46
C MET A 498 -0.84 27.96 16.85
N SER A 499 -2.01 28.51 17.10
CA SER A 499 -2.37 29.09 18.38
C SER A 499 -2.26 28.08 19.53
N ARG A 500 -2.77 26.87 19.33
CA ARG A 500 -2.68 25.80 20.31
C ARG A 500 -1.24 25.35 20.56
N ILE A 501 -0.44 25.17 19.50
CA ILE A 501 0.96 24.76 19.62
C ILE A 501 1.74 25.80 20.42
N ILE A 502 1.62 27.06 20.08
CA ILE A 502 2.34 28.16 20.77
C ILE A 502 1.96 28.23 22.25
N ASN A 503 0.68 28.04 22.58
CA ASN A 503 0.19 28.15 23.96
C ASN A 503 0.40 26.90 24.80
N GLU A 504 0.37 25.71 24.18
CA GLU A 504 0.37 24.43 24.91
C GLU A 504 1.72 23.70 24.86
N VAL A 505 2.59 24.00 23.88
CA VAL A 505 3.87 23.32 23.70
C VAL A 505 5.03 24.24 24.07
N ARG A 506 5.70 23.93 25.18
CA ARG A 506 6.88 24.69 25.61
C ARG A 506 8.04 24.47 24.64
N GLY A 507 8.75 25.56 24.34
CA GLY A 507 9.93 25.53 23.49
C GLY A 507 9.66 25.79 22.02
N VAL A 508 8.44 26.16 21.66
CA VAL A 508 8.02 26.52 20.31
C VAL A 508 7.46 27.92 20.28
N ASN A 509 7.99 28.76 19.43
CA ASN A 509 7.50 30.14 19.23
C ASN A 509 7.15 30.44 17.77
N ARG A 510 7.25 29.48 16.87
CA ARG A 510 6.97 29.69 15.45
C ARG A 510 6.47 28.37 14.79
N VAL A 511 5.51 28.54 13.89
CA VAL A 511 4.93 27.41 13.14
C VAL A 511 4.98 27.75 11.65
N PHE A 512 5.50 26.82 10.84
CA PHE A 512 5.50 26.88 9.38
C PHE A 512 4.56 25.82 8.80
N TYR A 513 4.09 26.08 7.60
CA TYR A 513 3.39 25.08 6.78
C TYR A 513 4.19 24.80 5.52
N ASP A 514 4.55 23.55 5.27
CA ASP A 514 5.33 23.14 4.11
C ASP A 514 4.44 23.00 2.87
N LEU A 515 4.66 23.86 1.88
CA LEU A 515 3.92 23.91 0.62
C LEU A 515 4.52 23.04 -0.48
N THR A 516 5.64 22.38 -0.23
CA THR A 516 6.43 21.72 -1.26
C THR A 516 5.78 20.41 -1.71
N SER A 517 5.65 20.27 -3.02
CA SER A 517 5.18 19.01 -3.64
C SER A 517 6.32 17.97 -3.72
N LYS A 518 5.96 16.73 -3.93
CA LYS A 518 6.88 15.65 -4.28
C LYS A 518 6.66 15.23 -5.75
N PRO A 519 7.64 15.33 -6.66
CA PRO A 519 8.87 16.10 -6.51
C PRO A 519 8.62 17.61 -6.42
N PRO A 520 9.57 18.52 -6.08
CA PRO A 520 11.00 18.24 -5.80
C PRO A 520 11.32 17.80 -4.38
N GLY A 521 10.41 18.03 -3.43
CA GLY A 521 10.62 17.58 -2.06
C GLY A 521 10.26 16.10 -1.87
N THR A 522 10.47 15.63 -0.65
CA THR A 522 9.96 14.35 -0.17
C THR A 522 8.77 14.58 0.76
N ILE A 523 8.03 13.55 1.11
CA ILE A 523 6.94 13.68 2.10
C ILE A 523 7.56 13.89 3.48
N GLU A 524 8.43 12.97 3.93
CA GLU A 524 9.19 13.11 5.18
C GLU A 524 10.38 14.07 4.99
N PHE A 525 10.87 14.65 6.09
CA PHE A 525 11.99 15.61 6.05
C PHE A 525 13.37 14.93 6.08
N GLU A 526 13.47 13.72 6.64
CA GLU A 526 14.73 12.95 6.71
C GLU A 526 14.60 11.47 6.31
#